data_17c5c1b0be8fafac534fb6ad37a6823d
#
_entry.id   17c5c1b0be8fafac534fb6ad37a6823d
#
_cell.length_a   1.000
_cell.length_b   1.000
_cell.length_c   1.000
_cell.angle_alpha   90.00
_cell.angle_beta   90.00
_cell.angle_gamma   90.00
#
_symmetry.space_group_name_H-M   'P 1'
#
loop_
_entity.id
_entity.type
_entity.pdbx_description
1 polymer ?
#
loop_
_entity_poly.entity_id
_entity_poly.type
_entity_poly.pdbx_seq_one_letter_code
_entity_poly.pdbx_strand_id
1 'polypeptide(L)'
;MGTDVKSEFSYANALHFAELSNLAYQEEKEFKKTASAMGYKNVKYFNIDGAQAYGMSKQDYIVLAFRGTEPSQFNDIKADLNALHVRNELGAGRVHKGFKREVDDIWDQIETWIAKRKYTQAYTCGHSLGGAMSTIACSRLPEGTICYNYGSPRVGTPSWVREFNKKFKLYRFVNNNDIVPRVPFAIMWYKHAGKLYYINTHGNIRHATVWQRLKDRFRGYWNAWKKRQWFDSIYDHAMPKYVKRIHDFPYYTNDMKR
;
A
#
# COMPACT_ATOMS: atom_id res chain seq x y z
N MET A 1 -2.97 2.44 -23.27
CA MET A 1 -1.86 3.42 -23.24
C MET A 1 -1.23 3.39 -21.86
N GLY A 2 0.05 3.04 -21.75
CA GLY A 2 0.72 3.01 -20.44
C GLY A 2 0.92 4.43 -19.92
N THR A 3 0.41 4.70 -18.73
CA THR A 3 0.58 6.00 -18.06
C THR A 3 2.06 6.17 -17.70
N ASP A 4 2.68 7.28 -18.13
CA ASP A 4 4.03 7.63 -17.66
C ASP A 4 3.95 8.04 -16.19
N VAL A 5 4.71 7.34 -15.36
CA VAL A 5 4.74 7.57 -13.91
C VAL A 5 5.57 8.83 -13.64
N LYS A 6 4.98 9.79 -12.94
CA LYS A 6 5.64 11.05 -12.55
C LYS A 6 6.39 10.87 -11.23
N SER A 7 7.52 11.55 -11.07
CA SER A 7 8.30 11.58 -9.80
C SER A 7 7.61 12.34 -8.65
N GLU A 8 6.51 13.02 -8.96
CA GLU A 8 5.66 13.69 -7.98
C GLU A 8 4.31 12.99 -7.85
N PHE A 9 3.57 13.36 -6.79
CA PHE A 9 2.22 12.85 -6.61
C PHE A 9 1.30 13.27 -7.78
N SER A 10 0.59 12.29 -8.32
CA SER A 10 -0.56 12.53 -9.20
C SER A 10 -1.64 11.48 -8.93
N TYR A 11 -2.89 11.80 -9.24
CA TYR A 11 -3.98 10.80 -9.17
C TYR A 11 -3.82 9.72 -10.23
N ALA A 12 -3.18 10.02 -11.34
CA ALA A 12 -2.82 9.03 -12.36
C ALA A 12 -1.84 7.98 -11.80
N ASN A 13 -0.77 8.42 -11.10
CA ASN A 13 0.11 7.51 -10.38
C ASN A 13 -0.65 6.70 -9.32
N ALA A 14 -1.52 7.37 -8.54
CA ALA A 14 -2.28 6.70 -7.49
C ALA A 14 -3.19 5.59 -8.05
N LEU A 15 -3.83 5.82 -9.19
CA LEU A 15 -4.61 4.77 -9.87
C LEU A 15 -3.72 3.68 -10.42
N HIS A 16 -2.64 4.03 -11.11
CA HIS A 16 -1.70 3.07 -11.69
C HIS A 16 -1.12 2.10 -10.64
N PHE A 17 -0.66 2.62 -9.49
CA PHE A 17 -0.16 1.77 -8.41
C PHE A 17 -1.28 1.03 -7.65
N ALA A 18 -2.52 1.53 -7.67
CA ALA A 18 -3.67 0.79 -7.18
C ALA A 18 -3.98 -0.43 -8.09
N GLU A 19 -3.93 -0.24 -9.39
CA GLU A 19 -4.10 -1.33 -10.37
C GLU A 19 -3.00 -2.39 -10.22
N LEU A 20 -1.74 -2.00 -10.06
CA LEU A 20 -0.64 -2.95 -9.81
C LEU A 20 -0.81 -3.68 -8.47
N SER A 21 -1.25 -2.98 -7.41
CA SER A 21 -1.53 -3.60 -6.12
C SER A 21 -2.71 -4.58 -6.17
N ASN A 22 -3.71 -4.29 -7.01
CA ASN A 22 -4.83 -5.20 -7.26
C ASN A 22 -4.39 -6.41 -8.11
N LEU A 23 -3.55 -6.16 -9.12
CA LEU A 23 -3.00 -7.20 -9.99
C LEU A 23 -2.14 -8.20 -9.22
N ALA A 24 -1.47 -7.75 -8.14
CA ALA A 24 -0.62 -8.62 -7.30
C ALA A 24 -1.39 -9.79 -6.64
N TYR A 25 -2.73 -9.75 -6.59
CA TYR A 25 -3.56 -10.86 -6.13
C TYR A 25 -3.82 -11.94 -7.20
N GLN A 26 -3.49 -11.65 -8.45
CA GLN A 26 -3.69 -12.59 -9.55
C GLN A 26 -2.56 -13.64 -9.62
N GLU A 27 -2.82 -14.73 -10.36
CA GLU A 27 -1.81 -15.74 -10.68
C GLU A 27 -0.60 -15.11 -11.40
N GLU A 28 0.58 -15.68 -11.17
CA GLU A 28 1.85 -15.18 -11.73
C GLU A 28 1.78 -14.96 -13.25
N LYS A 29 1.17 -15.90 -13.97
CA LYS A 29 1.03 -15.85 -15.43
C LYS A 29 0.21 -14.64 -15.87
N GLU A 30 -0.90 -14.36 -15.19
CA GLU A 30 -1.78 -13.24 -15.52
C GLU A 30 -1.13 -11.92 -15.12
N PHE A 31 -0.47 -11.86 -13.96
CA PHE A 31 0.32 -10.69 -13.57
C PHE A 31 1.34 -10.34 -14.65
N LYS A 32 2.19 -11.30 -15.06
CA LYS A 32 3.23 -11.08 -16.06
C LYS A 32 2.68 -10.60 -17.40
N LYS A 33 1.59 -11.21 -17.86
CA LYS A 33 0.92 -10.84 -19.10
C LYS A 33 0.41 -9.39 -19.03
N THR A 34 -0.31 -9.04 -17.98
CA THR A 34 -0.89 -7.69 -17.81
C THR A 34 0.18 -6.64 -17.61
N ALA A 35 1.18 -6.89 -16.75
CA ALA A 35 2.30 -5.98 -16.55
C ALA A 35 3.09 -5.74 -17.86
N SER A 36 3.30 -6.77 -18.67
CA SER A 36 3.94 -6.62 -19.98
C SER A 36 3.10 -5.77 -20.93
N ALA A 37 1.78 -5.94 -20.94
CA ALA A 37 0.86 -5.10 -21.72
C ALA A 37 0.86 -3.63 -21.26
N MET A 38 1.14 -3.37 -19.96
CA MET A 38 1.37 -2.03 -19.41
C MET A 38 2.76 -1.44 -19.75
N GLY A 39 3.60 -2.19 -20.48
CA GLY A 39 4.93 -1.78 -20.92
C GLY A 39 6.05 -2.09 -19.92
N TYR A 40 5.78 -2.86 -18.87
CA TYR A 40 6.80 -3.31 -17.94
C TYR A 40 7.64 -4.44 -18.53
N LYS A 41 8.92 -4.45 -18.18
CA LYS A 41 9.92 -5.47 -18.54
C LYS A 41 10.53 -6.09 -17.29
N ASN A 42 11.28 -7.18 -17.48
CA ASN A 42 11.99 -7.87 -16.40
C ASN A 42 11.09 -8.27 -15.23
N VAL A 43 9.85 -8.65 -15.51
CA VAL A 43 8.88 -9.01 -14.48
C VAL A 43 9.32 -10.31 -13.79
N LYS A 44 9.55 -10.23 -12.48
CA LYS A 44 9.98 -11.33 -11.62
C LYS A 44 8.99 -11.49 -10.46
N TYR A 45 8.59 -12.71 -10.22
CA TYR A 45 7.82 -13.11 -9.04
C TYR A 45 8.77 -13.57 -7.92
N PHE A 46 8.55 -13.09 -6.71
CA PHE A 46 9.23 -13.49 -5.49
C PHE A 46 8.20 -14.15 -4.59
N ASN A 47 8.50 -15.35 -4.09
CA ASN A 47 7.61 -16.10 -3.20
C ASN A 47 8.43 -17.02 -2.31
N ILE A 48 8.37 -16.80 -1.00
CA ILE A 48 8.94 -17.65 0.04
C ILE A 48 7.96 -17.66 1.21
N ASP A 49 7.56 -18.83 1.66
CA ASP A 49 6.73 -19.07 2.84
C ASP A 49 5.43 -18.23 2.90
N GLY A 50 4.88 -17.89 1.73
CA GLY A 50 3.67 -17.07 1.62
C GLY A 50 3.92 -15.57 1.47
N ALA A 51 5.12 -15.07 1.74
CA ALA A 51 5.51 -13.71 1.40
C ALA A 51 5.66 -13.57 -0.12
N GLN A 52 4.89 -12.67 -0.72
CA GLN A 52 4.79 -12.57 -2.18
C GLN A 52 4.95 -11.14 -2.67
N ALA A 53 5.76 -10.96 -3.72
CA ALA A 53 5.91 -9.68 -4.40
C ALA A 53 6.27 -9.88 -5.89
N TYR A 54 6.10 -8.80 -6.66
CA TYR A 54 6.55 -8.71 -8.04
C TYR A 54 7.51 -7.55 -8.19
N GLY A 55 8.66 -7.81 -8.82
CA GLY A 55 9.58 -6.78 -9.30
C GLY A 55 9.42 -6.58 -10.80
N MET A 56 9.41 -5.34 -11.26
CA MET A 56 9.32 -4.99 -12.67
C MET A 56 10.04 -3.69 -12.96
N SER A 57 10.47 -3.48 -14.21
CA SER A 57 11.12 -2.25 -14.65
C SER A 57 10.45 -1.67 -15.87
N LYS A 58 10.44 -0.33 -15.97
CA LYS A 58 9.98 0.39 -17.15
C LYS A 58 10.79 1.67 -17.29
N GLN A 59 11.28 1.95 -18.52
CA GLN A 59 12.17 3.08 -18.74
C GLN A 59 13.37 3.04 -17.76
N ASP A 60 13.52 4.06 -16.93
CA ASP A 60 14.60 4.25 -15.96
C ASP A 60 14.15 4.06 -14.50
N TYR A 61 13.00 3.42 -14.27
CA TYR A 61 12.49 3.14 -12.91
C TYR A 61 12.15 1.67 -12.69
N ILE A 62 12.15 1.29 -11.43
CA ILE A 62 11.69 -0.02 -10.96
C ILE A 62 10.46 0.12 -10.08
N VAL A 63 9.64 -0.94 -10.07
CA VAL A 63 8.49 -1.07 -9.18
C VAL A 63 8.56 -2.40 -8.46
N LEU A 64 8.32 -2.37 -7.14
CA LEU A 64 8.05 -3.55 -6.31
C LEU A 64 6.59 -3.52 -5.85
N ALA A 65 5.78 -4.47 -6.31
CA ALA A 65 4.37 -4.61 -5.94
C ALA A 65 4.21 -5.80 -4.99
N PHE A 66 3.76 -5.52 -3.76
CA PHE A 66 3.61 -6.53 -2.71
C PHE A 66 2.16 -7.01 -2.62
N ARG A 67 1.97 -8.33 -2.62
CA ARG A 67 0.66 -8.95 -2.41
C ARG A 67 0.30 -8.89 -0.93
N GLY A 68 -0.95 -8.57 -0.63
CA GLY A 68 -1.53 -8.73 0.70
C GLY A 68 -2.13 -10.12 0.90
N THR A 69 -2.61 -10.37 2.10
CA THR A 69 -3.35 -11.60 2.43
C THR A 69 -4.78 -11.50 1.90
N GLU A 70 -5.35 -12.63 1.51
CA GLU A 70 -6.75 -12.71 1.06
C GLU A 70 -7.72 -12.28 2.18
N PRO A 71 -8.82 -11.57 1.85
CA PRO A 71 -9.80 -11.11 2.84
C PRO A 71 -10.40 -12.22 3.72
N SER A 72 -10.48 -13.44 3.20
CA SER A 72 -10.95 -14.64 3.92
C SER A 72 -10.04 -15.04 5.09
N GLN A 73 -8.74 -14.76 4.99
CA GLN A 73 -7.73 -15.06 6.01
C GLN A 73 -7.49 -13.89 6.98
N PHE A 74 -8.25 -12.83 6.84
CA PHE A 74 -8.03 -11.57 7.60
C PHE A 74 -8.28 -11.72 9.11
N ASN A 75 -9.15 -12.65 9.51
CA ASN A 75 -9.39 -12.94 10.94
C ASN A 75 -8.16 -13.58 11.60
N ASP A 76 -7.39 -14.37 10.86
CA ASP A 76 -6.16 -15.00 11.33
C ASP A 76 -5.07 -13.94 11.53
N ILE A 77 -4.98 -12.97 10.63
CA ILE A 77 -4.05 -11.83 10.77
C ILE A 77 -4.37 -10.97 12.00
N LYS A 78 -5.65 -10.80 12.35
CA LYS A 78 -6.02 -10.08 13.59
C LYS A 78 -5.59 -10.82 14.84
N ALA A 79 -5.66 -12.15 14.84
CA ALA A 79 -5.24 -13.01 15.94
C ALA A 79 -3.70 -13.03 16.08
N ASP A 80 -2.99 -13.06 14.96
CA ASP A 80 -1.52 -13.13 14.89
C ASP A 80 -0.83 -11.76 14.92
N LEU A 81 -1.57 -10.65 15.02
CA LEU A 81 -1.00 -9.31 15.26
C LEU A 81 -0.36 -9.24 16.68
N ASN A 82 0.55 -10.17 16.94
CA ASN A 82 1.55 -10.01 17.99
C ASN A 82 2.36 -8.76 17.65
N ALA A 83 1.91 -7.62 18.18
CA ALA A 83 2.44 -6.29 17.87
C ALA A 83 3.83 -6.09 18.49
N LEU A 84 4.71 -7.07 18.29
CA LEU A 84 6.10 -7.01 18.73
C LEU A 84 6.89 -6.05 17.83
N HIS A 85 7.66 -5.21 18.49
CA HIS A 85 8.56 -4.26 17.84
C HIS A 85 9.96 -4.83 17.66
N VAL A 86 10.50 -4.76 16.45
CA VAL A 86 11.88 -5.13 16.13
C VAL A 86 12.64 -3.96 15.50
N ARG A 87 13.97 -3.98 15.61
CA ARG A 87 14.84 -3.03 14.92
C ARG A 87 14.73 -3.20 13.40
N ASN A 88 15.08 -2.16 12.68
CA ASN A 88 15.06 -2.12 11.21
C ASN A 88 16.31 -1.41 10.67
N GLU A 89 16.45 -1.41 9.38
CA GLU A 89 17.63 -0.95 8.65
C GLU A 89 17.80 0.58 8.66
N LEU A 90 16.75 1.37 8.96
CA LEU A 90 16.86 2.84 9.11
C LEU A 90 17.68 3.27 10.34
N GLY A 91 18.00 2.33 11.24
CA GLY A 91 18.75 2.63 12.46
C GLY A 91 17.99 3.44 13.53
N ALA A 92 16.76 3.87 13.25
CA ALA A 92 15.91 4.65 14.15
C ALA A 92 14.57 3.96 14.41
N GLY A 93 14.13 3.94 15.66
CA GLY A 93 12.87 3.34 16.07
C GLY A 93 12.76 1.84 15.79
N ARG A 94 11.52 1.36 15.69
CA ARG A 94 11.21 -0.06 15.48
C ARG A 94 10.02 -0.22 14.55
N VAL A 95 9.91 -1.39 13.91
CA VAL A 95 8.79 -1.78 13.06
C VAL A 95 8.11 -3.05 13.58
N HIS A 96 6.95 -3.39 13.05
CA HIS A 96 6.21 -4.60 13.37
C HIS A 96 7.00 -5.84 12.94
N LYS A 97 7.22 -6.78 13.86
CA LYS A 97 8.03 -7.99 13.63
C LYS A 97 7.51 -8.83 12.47
N GLY A 98 6.19 -9.10 12.45
CA GLY A 98 5.60 -9.93 11.41
C GLY A 98 5.76 -9.31 10.02
N PHE A 99 5.46 -8.02 9.86
CA PHE A 99 5.63 -7.35 8.56
C PHE A 99 7.09 -7.32 8.08
N LYS A 100 8.03 -7.13 9.02
CA LYS A 100 9.45 -7.16 8.69
C LYS A 100 9.88 -8.55 8.24
N ARG A 101 9.44 -9.60 8.93
CA ARG A 101 9.75 -11.00 8.59
C ARG A 101 9.29 -11.33 7.17
N GLU A 102 8.05 -11.01 6.80
CA GLU A 102 7.54 -11.23 5.44
C GLU A 102 8.43 -10.57 4.35
N VAL A 103 8.98 -9.38 4.65
CA VAL A 103 9.91 -8.73 3.73
C VAL A 103 11.28 -9.38 3.77
N ASP A 104 11.79 -9.75 4.96
CA ASP A 104 13.08 -10.43 5.12
C ASP A 104 13.14 -11.72 4.32
N ASP A 105 12.06 -12.51 4.34
CA ASP A 105 11.99 -13.82 3.69
C ASP A 105 12.25 -13.74 2.17
N ILE A 106 11.83 -12.67 1.51
CA ILE A 106 12.00 -12.49 0.04
C ILE A 106 13.07 -11.45 -0.33
N TRP A 107 13.71 -10.80 0.66
CA TRP A 107 14.56 -9.63 0.39
C TRP A 107 15.82 -9.94 -0.42
N ASP A 108 16.50 -11.03 -0.13
CA ASP A 108 17.71 -11.43 -0.85
C ASP A 108 17.45 -11.64 -2.35
N GLN A 109 16.28 -12.21 -2.69
CA GLN A 109 15.87 -12.37 -4.09
C GLN A 109 15.59 -11.00 -4.74
N ILE A 110 14.97 -10.07 -3.99
CA ILE A 110 14.71 -8.70 -4.46
C ILE A 110 16.02 -7.95 -4.69
N GLU A 111 16.95 -7.99 -3.74
CA GLU A 111 18.27 -7.35 -3.86
C GLU A 111 19.06 -7.89 -5.06
N THR A 112 19.10 -9.21 -5.22
CA THR A 112 19.74 -9.85 -6.38
C THR A 112 19.11 -9.41 -7.70
N TRP A 113 17.78 -9.22 -7.69
CA TRP A 113 17.07 -8.76 -8.88
C TRP A 113 17.35 -7.28 -9.16
N ILE A 114 17.40 -6.41 -8.15
CA ILE A 114 17.68 -4.97 -8.25
C ILE A 114 19.12 -4.75 -8.73
N ALA A 115 20.11 -5.48 -8.18
CA ALA A 115 21.52 -5.33 -8.49
C ALA A 115 21.86 -5.50 -9.99
N LYS A 116 21.01 -6.19 -10.73
CA LYS A 116 21.14 -6.41 -12.18
C LYS A 116 20.53 -5.27 -13.03
N ARG A 117 20.09 -4.15 -12.41
CA ARG A 117 19.32 -3.10 -13.11
C ARG A 117 19.90 -1.72 -12.86
N LYS A 118 19.87 -0.91 -13.90
CA LYS A 118 20.10 0.53 -13.78
C LYS A 118 18.74 1.22 -13.70
N TYR A 119 18.56 2.08 -12.72
CA TYR A 119 17.35 2.88 -12.53
C TYR A 119 17.69 4.19 -11.80
N THR A 120 16.91 5.22 -12.03
CA THR A 120 17.03 6.52 -11.36
C THR A 120 15.97 6.70 -10.29
N GLN A 121 14.85 5.98 -10.40
CA GLN A 121 13.74 6.06 -9.47
C GLN A 121 13.23 4.67 -9.09
N ALA A 122 12.89 4.49 -7.82
CA ALA A 122 12.23 3.29 -7.32
C ALA A 122 10.83 3.62 -6.77
N TYR A 123 9.91 2.69 -7.00
CA TYR A 123 8.56 2.75 -6.45
C TYR A 123 8.23 1.45 -5.74
N THR A 124 7.46 1.55 -4.66
CA THR A 124 6.87 0.39 -4.00
C THR A 124 5.37 0.59 -3.88
N CYS A 125 4.59 -0.47 -4.01
CA CYS A 125 3.15 -0.40 -3.81
C CYS A 125 2.60 -1.69 -3.20
N GLY A 126 1.41 -1.60 -2.58
CA GLY A 126 0.74 -2.75 -2.00
C GLY A 126 -0.54 -2.38 -1.27
N HIS A 127 -1.36 -3.40 -1.05
CA HIS A 127 -2.63 -3.31 -0.36
C HIS A 127 -2.60 -4.17 0.91
N SER A 128 -3.30 -3.73 1.96
CA SER A 128 -3.40 -4.51 3.21
C SER A 128 -2.02 -4.84 3.81
N LEU A 129 -1.73 -6.10 4.13
CA LEU A 129 -0.40 -6.57 4.53
C LEU A 129 0.67 -6.18 3.50
N GLY A 130 0.39 -6.32 2.20
CA GLY A 130 1.29 -5.88 1.13
C GLY A 130 1.62 -4.38 1.19
N GLY A 131 0.69 -3.54 1.69
CA GLY A 131 0.92 -2.14 1.96
C GLY A 131 1.91 -1.90 3.12
N ALA A 132 1.89 -2.74 4.15
CA ALA A 132 2.90 -2.71 5.22
C ALA A 132 4.27 -3.20 4.71
N MET A 133 4.30 -4.30 3.96
CA MET A 133 5.51 -4.83 3.32
C MET A 133 6.13 -3.80 2.38
N SER A 134 5.34 -3.16 1.52
CA SER A 134 5.80 -2.13 0.59
C SER A 134 6.42 -0.92 1.31
N THR A 135 5.89 -0.58 2.50
CA THR A 135 6.42 0.52 3.32
C THR A 135 7.77 0.14 3.94
N ILE A 136 7.95 -1.09 4.42
CA ILE A 136 9.25 -1.58 4.94
C ILE A 136 10.25 -1.69 3.80
N ALA A 137 9.88 -2.30 2.66
CA ALA A 137 10.73 -2.42 1.49
C ALA A 137 11.18 -1.05 0.96
N CYS A 138 10.29 -0.05 0.97
CA CYS A 138 10.64 1.34 0.62
C CYS A 138 11.80 1.86 1.50
N SER A 139 11.81 1.53 2.80
CA SER A 139 12.85 1.97 3.73
C SER A 139 14.22 1.29 3.53
N ARG A 140 14.29 0.25 2.70
CA ARG A 140 15.53 -0.47 2.34
C ARG A 140 16.10 -0.03 0.99
N LEU A 141 15.33 0.72 0.22
CA LEU A 141 15.72 1.23 -1.09
C LEU A 141 16.43 2.59 -0.96
N PRO A 142 17.05 3.12 -2.03
CA PRO A 142 17.67 4.44 -2.01
C PRO A 142 16.72 5.55 -1.54
N GLU A 143 17.27 6.57 -0.89
CA GLU A 143 16.51 7.77 -0.48
C GLU A 143 15.83 8.39 -1.71
N GLY A 144 14.62 8.92 -1.52
CA GLY A 144 13.80 9.41 -2.62
C GLY A 144 12.85 8.36 -3.22
N THR A 145 12.95 7.08 -2.82
CA THR A 145 11.95 6.07 -3.19
C THR A 145 10.54 6.50 -2.79
N ILE A 146 9.57 6.23 -3.66
CA ILE A 146 8.18 6.63 -3.47
C ILE A 146 7.31 5.39 -3.26
N CYS A 147 6.51 5.41 -2.20
CA CYS A 147 5.58 4.34 -1.86
C CYS A 147 4.12 4.79 -2.04
N TYR A 148 3.31 3.92 -2.64
CA TYR A 148 1.86 4.04 -2.69
C TYR A 148 1.23 2.85 -1.98
N ASN A 149 0.43 3.07 -0.95
CA ASN A 149 -0.27 1.96 -0.30
C ASN A 149 -1.76 2.24 -0.08
N TYR A 150 -2.52 1.15 0.00
CA TYR A 150 -3.98 1.14 0.06
C TYR A 150 -4.41 0.27 1.22
N GLY A 151 -5.22 0.80 2.13
CA GLY A 151 -5.70 0.04 3.28
C GLY A 151 -4.60 -0.53 4.19
N SER A 152 -3.39 0.04 4.19
CA SER A 152 -2.24 -0.47 4.93
C SER A 152 -2.41 -0.30 6.44
N PRO A 153 -2.03 -1.29 7.27
CA PRO A 153 -1.93 -1.14 8.71
C PRO A 153 -0.80 -0.18 9.12
N ARG A 154 -0.69 0.13 10.41
CA ARG A 154 0.44 0.91 10.96
C ARG A 154 1.69 0.04 11.00
N VAL A 155 2.83 0.60 10.60
CA VAL A 155 4.05 -0.18 10.38
C VAL A 155 5.08 -0.02 11.49
N GLY A 156 5.26 1.19 12.03
CA GLY A 156 6.37 1.43 12.94
C GLY A 156 6.09 2.44 14.04
N THR A 157 7.06 2.58 14.93
CA THR A 157 7.03 3.51 16.07
C THR A 157 7.16 4.98 15.60
N PRO A 158 6.79 5.97 16.45
CA PRO A 158 6.90 7.40 16.09
C PRO A 158 8.32 7.83 15.66
N SER A 159 9.36 7.26 16.27
CA SER A 159 10.76 7.55 15.90
C SER A 159 11.12 7.01 14.52
N TRP A 160 10.72 5.79 14.20
CA TRP A 160 10.87 5.22 12.88
C TRP A 160 10.13 6.04 11.81
N VAL A 161 8.87 6.40 12.09
CA VAL A 161 8.06 7.21 11.17
C VAL A 161 8.68 8.56 10.89
N ARG A 162 9.28 9.22 11.90
CA ARG A 162 9.98 10.50 11.68
C ARG A 162 11.16 10.34 10.72
N GLU A 163 11.96 9.29 10.91
CA GLU A 163 13.12 9.05 10.04
C GLU A 163 12.69 8.65 8.64
N PHE A 164 11.70 7.77 8.51
CA PHE A 164 11.12 7.39 7.22
C PHE A 164 10.64 8.62 6.44
N ASN A 165 9.87 9.51 7.06
CA ASN A 165 9.30 10.68 6.40
C ASN A 165 10.34 11.73 5.96
N LYS A 166 11.56 11.70 6.51
CA LYS A 166 12.65 12.55 6.03
C LYS A 166 13.24 12.07 4.71
N LYS A 167 13.29 10.76 4.51
CA LYS A 167 14.02 10.11 3.42
C LYS A 167 13.12 9.65 2.27
N PHE A 168 11.85 9.36 2.56
CA PHE A 168 10.93 8.70 1.62
C PHE A 168 9.60 9.44 1.51
N LYS A 169 8.97 9.31 0.34
CA LYS A 169 7.60 9.79 0.12
C LYS A 169 6.64 8.60 0.19
N LEU A 170 5.61 8.70 1.02
CA LEU A 170 4.56 7.69 1.09
C LEU A 170 3.18 8.35 0.95
N TYR A 171 2.43 7.89 -0.02
CA TYR A 171 1.04 8.28 -0.29
C TYR A 171 0.11 7.15 0.12
N ARG A 172 -0.66 7.37 1.17
CA ARG A 172 -1.45 6.35 1.85
C ARG A 172 -2.93 6.59 1.67
N PHE A 173 -3.60 5.67 0.95
CA PHE A 173 -5.03 5.72 0.68
C PHE A 173 -5.80 4.89 1.72
N VAL A 174 -6.86 5.47 2.26
CA VAL A 174 -7.71 4.83 3.27
C VAL A 174 -9.18 5.07 2.94
N ASN A 175 -9.91 3.99 2.70
CA ASN A 175 -11.35 4.01 2.55
C ASN A 175 -12.04 4.25 3.91
N ASN A 176 -13.17 4.91 3.87
CA ASN A 176 -14.01 5.36 4.99
C ASN A 176 -14.05 4.40 6.19
N ASN A 177 -14.67 3.23 6.03
CA ASN A 177 -14.88 2.27 7.11
C ASN A 177 -13.84 1.16 7.16
N ASP A 178 -12.81 1.20 6.31
CA ASP A 178 -11.73 0.22 6.35
C ASP A 178 -11.11 0.15 7.75
N ILE A 179 -11.15 -1.06 8.35
CA ILE A 179 -10.66 -1.30 9.69
C ILE A 179 -9.15 -1.54 9.74
N VAL A 180 -8.56 -2.04 8.65
CA VAL A 180 -7.15 -2.45 8.59
C VAL A 180 -6.18 -1.31 8.91
N PRO A 181 -6.37 -0.08 8.41
CA PRO A 181 -5.49 1.03 8.78
C PRO A 181 -5.56 1.43 10.26
N ARG A 182 -6.44 0.81 11.04
CA ARG A 182 -6.57 1.10 12.48
C ARG A 182 -5.69 0.21 13.35
N VAL A 183 -5.17 -0.88 12.81
CA VAL A 183 -4.31 -1.83 13.52
C VAL A 183 -2.86 -1.73 13.03
N PRO A 184 -1.87 -2.13 13.85
CA PRO A 184 -1.96 -2.24 15.30
C PRO A 184 -2.42 -0.93 15.95
N PHE A 185 -3.02 -1.00 17.15
CA PHE A 185 -3.56 0.20 17.79
C PHE A 185 -2.48 1.23 18.12
N ALA A 186 -2.82 2.52 18.02
CA ALA A 186 -1.87 3.60 18.30
C ALA A 186 -1.36 3.57 19.75
N ILE A 187 -2.16 3.07 20.71
CA ILE A 187 -1.77 2.87 22.11
C ILE A 187 -0.59 1.87 22.25
N MET A 188 -0.39 1.01 21.25
CA MET A 188 0.74 0.07 21.19
C MET A 188 1.97 0.72 20.53
N TRP A 189 2.08 2.05 20.55
CA TRP A 189 3.18 2.83 19.99
C TRP A 189 3.38 2.69 18.48
N TYR A 190 2.33 2.29 17.72
CA TYR A 190 2.36 2.28 16.27
C TYR A 190 1.80 3.55 15.66
N LYS A 191 2.47 4.05 14.62
CA LYS A 191 2.09 5.24 13.87
C LYS A 191 2.12 4.95 12.36
N HIS A 192 1.34 5.71 11.61
CA HIS A 192 1.43 5.71 10.16
C HIS A 192 2.52 6.67 9.67
N ALA A 193 3.30 6.23 8.69
CA ALA A 193 4.16 7.09 7.89
C ALA A 193 3.39 7.73 6.72
N GLY A 194 3.97 8.77 6.13
CA GLY A 194 3.51 9.39 4.90
C GLY A 194 2.23 10.22 5.01
N LYS A 195 1.76 10.66 3.83
CA LYS A 195 0.62 11.54 3.67
C LYS A 195 -0.68 10.74 3.48
N LEU A 196 -1.73 11.09 4.23
CA LEU A 196 -3.03 10.44 4.14
C LEU A 196 -3.89 11.03 3.04
N TYR A 197 -4.44 10.18 2.21
CA TYR A 197 -5.52 10.44 1.24
C TYR A 197 -6.75 9.64 1.68
N TYR A 198 -7.67 10.32 2.34
CA TYR A 198 -8.88 9.70 2.90
C TYR A 198 -10.01 9.74 1.87
N ILE A 199 -10.57 8.56 1.57
CA ILE A 199 -11.72 8.40 0.69
C ILE A 199 -12.97 8.33 1.56
N ASN A 200 -13.86 9.31 1.46
CA ASN A 200 -15.08 9.36 2.27
C ASN A 200 -16.19 8.44 1.74
N THR A 201 -17.33 8.39 2.43
CA THR A 201 -18.51 7.57 2.04
C THR A 201 -19.04 7.88 0.65
N HIS A 202 -18.79 9.08 0.13
CA HIS A 202 -19.23 9.53 -1.19
C HIS A 202 -18.16 9.31 -2.28
N GLY A 203 -17.02 8.67 -1.96
CA GLY A 203 -15.91 8.45 -2.89
C GLY A 203 -14.97 9.66 -3.08
N ASN A 204 -15.23 10.79 -2.41
CA ASN A 204 -14.35 11.95 -2.51
C ASN A 204 -13.05 11.75 -1.72
N ILE A 205 -11.92 12.06 -2.34
CA ILE A 205 -10.59 11.99 -1.70
C ILE A 205 -10.30 13.35 -1.03
N ARG A 206 -10.01 13.33 0.27
CA ARG A 206 -9.77 14.53 1.08
C ARG A 206 -8.62 14.38 2.05
N HIS A 207 -7.99 15.50 2.39
CA HIS A 207 -7.16 15.62 3.59
C HIS A 207 -8.07 15.82 4.81
N ALA A 208 -8.65 14.73 5.31
CA ALA A 208 -9.66 14.81 6.37
C ALA A 208 -9.02 14.93 7.76
N THR A 209 -9.53 15.85 8.58
CA THR A 209 -9.19 15.95 10.01
C THR A 209 -9.71 14.73 10.78
N VAL A 210 -9.21 14.52 12.02
CA VAL A 210 -9.67 13.41 12.89
C VAL A 210 -11.18 13.49 13.11
N TRP A 211 -11.72 14.69 13.34
CA TRP A 211 -13.14 14.94 13.55
C TRP A 211 -14.01 14.65 12.31
N GLN A 212 -13.54 15.04 11.14
CA GLN A 212 -14.24 14.72 9.89
C GLN A 212 -14.30 13.21 9.66
N ARG A 213 -13.20 12.48 9.92
CA ARG A 213 -13.17 11.02 9.83
C ARG A 213 -14.10 10.34 10.83
N LEU A 214 -14.22 10.87 12.05
CA LEU A 214 -15.17 10.37 13.05
C LEU A 214 -16.62 10.57 12.60
N LYS A 215 -17.00 11.76 12.13
CA LYS A 215 -18.33 12.04 11.60
C LYS A 215 -18.71 11.15 10.43
N ASP A 216 -17.77 10.97 9.47
CA ASP A 216 -17.98 10.10 8.31
C ASP A 216 -18.17 8.63 8.72
N ARG A 217 -17.45 8.17 9.75
CA ARG A 217 -17.63 6.82 10.31
C ARG A 217 -19.02 6.62 10.91
N PHE A 218 -19.49 7.55 11.73
CA PHE A 218 -20.84 7.49 12.28
C PHE A 218 -21.88 7.42 11.17
N ARG A 219 -21.73 8.22 10.12
CA ARG A 219 -22.60 8.17 8.94
C ARG A 219 -22.53 6.83 8.22
N GLY A 220 -21.33 6.27 8.05
CA GLY A 220 -21.10 4.97 7.42
C GLY A 220 -21.75 3.84 8.21
N TYR A 221 -21.53 3.78 9.54
CA TYR A 221 -22.19 2.80 10.42
C TYR A 221 -23.71 2.95 10.43
N TRP A 222 -24.21 4.19 10.46
CA TRP A 222 -25.64 4.46 10.43
C TRP A 222 -26.31 4.01 9.12
N ASN A 223 -25.62 4.23 8.00
CA ASN A 223 -26.08 3.79 6.69
C ASN A 223 -26.02 2.26 6.54
N ALA A 224 -24.97 1.62 7.04
CA ALA A 224 -24.80 0.17 7.06
C ALA A 224 -25.87 -0.50 7.96
N TRP A 225 -26.16 0.09 9.13
CA TRP A 225 -27.22 -0.36 10.02
C TRP A 225 -28.61 -0.28 9.36
N LYS A 226 -28.93 0.84 8.71
CA LYS A 226 -30.18 1.00 7.94
C LYS A 226 -30.33 -0.02 6.81
N LYS A 227 -29.20 -0.41 6.16
CA LYS A 227 -29.18 -1.39 5.05
C LYS A 227 -28.99 -2.83 5.51
N ARG A 228 -28.97 -3.12 6.83
CA ARG A 228 -28.63 -4.44 7.40
C ARG A 228 -27.30 -5.03 6.91
N GLN A 229 -26.34 -4.20 6.50
CA GLN A 229 -25.02 -4.62 6.01
C GLN A 229 -24.01 -4.57 7.16
N TRP A 230 -23.95 -5.62 7.98
CA TRP A 230 -23.04 -5.71 9.15
C TRP A 230 -21.55 -5.87 8.79
N PHE A 231 -21.23 -6.16 7.52
CA PHE A 231 -19.87 -6.46 7.04
C PHE A 231 -19.23 -5.33 6.23
N ASP A 232 -19.70 -4.11 6.31
CA ASP A 232 -19.25 -2.97 5.49
C ASP A 232 -17.75 -2.65 5.66
N SER A 233 -17.18 -2.93 6.84
CA SER A 233 -15.77 -2.64 7.14
C SER A 233 -14.78 -3.55 6.41
N ILE A 234 -15.11 -4.82 6.19
CA ILE A 234 -14.30 -5.76 5.39
C ILE A 234 -14.52 -5.48 3.92
N TYR A 235 -15.75 -5.16 3.53
CA TYR A 235 -16.07 -4.79 2.16
C TYR A 235 -15.37 -3.49 1.73
N ASP A 236 -15.25 -2.49 2.61
CA ASP A 236 -14.51 -1.25 2.34
C ASP A 236 -12.99 -1.47 2.25
N HIS A 237 -12.49 -2.60 2.75
CA HIS A 237 -11.08 -2.99 2.62
C HIS A 237 -10.74 -3.58 1.25
N ALA A 238 -11.71 -4.08 0.48
CA ALA A 238 -11.44 -4.76 -0.79
C ALA A 238 -10.68 -3.86 -1.79
N MET A 239 -9.57 -4.37 -2.37
CA MET A 239 -8.72 -3.61 -3.28
C MET A 239 -9.44 -3.10 -4.54
N PRO A 240 -10.35 -3.85 -5.20
CA PRO A 240 -11.12 -3.34 -6.33
C PRO A 240 -11.94 -2.08 -6.01
N LYS A 241 -12.34 -1.91 -4.74
CA LYS A 241 -13.07 -0.71 -4.29
C LYS A 241 -12.17 0.53 -4.24
N TYR A 242 -10.90 0.35 -3.83
CA TYR A 242 -9.88 1.41 -3.90
C TYR A 242 -9.64 1.84 -5.34
N VAL A 243 -9.42 0.89 -6.25
CA VAL A 243 -9.24 1.15 -7.69
C VAL A 243 -10.43 1.94 -8.23
N LYS A 244 -11.66 1.43 -8.01
CA LYS A 244 -12.88 2.09 -8.50
C LYS A 244 -13.02 3.52 -7.98
N ARG A 245 -12.83 3.75 -6.67
CA ARG A 245 -13.01 5.07 -6.06
C ARG A 245 -11.95 6.08 -6.50
N ILE A 246 -10.72 5.64 -6.74
CA ILE A 246 -9.66 6.51 -7.28
C ILE A 246 -9.92 6.82 -8.75
N HIS A 247 -10.34 5.83 -9.53
CA HIS A 247 -10.71 6.01 -10.93
C HIS A 247 -11.88 6.99 -11.10
N ASP A 248 -12.93 6.86 -10.31
CA ASP A 248 -14.14 7.68 -10.38
C ASP A 248 -13.95 9.09 -9.79
N PHE A 249 -12.77 9.40 -9.22
CA PHE A 249 -12.53 10.69 -8.59
C PHE A 249 -12.33 11.80 -9.64
N PRO A 250 -13.08 12.93 -9.58
CA PRO A 250 -13.12 13.93 -10.65
C PRO A 250 -11.77 14.54 -11.04
N TYR A 251 -10.82 14.63 -10.11
CA TYR A 251 -9.49 15.16 -10.42
C TYR A 251 -8.64 14.23 -11.28
N TYR A 252 -8.90 12.91 -11.24
CA TYR A 252 -8.24 11.97 -12.15
C TYR A 252 -8.57 12.30 -13.61
N THR A 253 -9.84 12.59 -13.91
CA THR A 253 -10.29 12.95 -15.26
C THR A 253 -9.73 14.30 -15.74
N ASN A 254 -9.41 15.21 -14.84
CA ASN A 254 -8.79 16.50 -15.17
C ASN A 254 -7.27 16.40 -15.37
N ASP A 255 -6.58 15.52 -14.61
CA ASP A 255 -5.13 15.26 -14.79
C ASP A 255 -4.82 14.57 -16.13
N MET A 256 -5.77 13.82 -16.70
CA MET A 256 -5.64 13.16 -18.01
C MET A 256 -5.88 14.11 -19.19
N LYS A 257 -6.44 15.30 -18.95
CA LYS A 257 -6.73 16.30 -20.00
C LYS A 257 -5.65 17.38 -20.11
N ARG A 258 -4.62 17.33 -19.29
CA ARG A 258 -3.42 18.17 -19.31
C ARG A 258 -2.21 17.38 -19.75
#